data_a824417044db7f7b44a6fd483528428b
#
_entry.id   a824417044db7f7b44a6fd483528428b
#
_cell.length_a   1.000
_cell.length_b   1.000
_cell.length_c   1.000
_cell.angle_alpha   90.00
_cell.angle_beta   90.00
_cell.angle_gamma   90.00
#
_symmetry.space_group_name_H-M   'P 1'
#
loop_
_entity.id
_entity.type
_entity.pdbx_description
1 polymer ?
#
loop_
_entity_poly.entity_id
_entity_poly.type
_entity_poly.pdbx_seq_one_letter_code
_entity_poly.pdbx_strand_id
1 'polypeptide(L)'
;MGKFVSLILAALLVLPAMAGCSREASGAVTTDGSTSMEKVIGALGEAFENQNSGVTFTYNPTGSGSGIQAVQEGRCDIGLSSRQLKDEEIANGLEGTVLAYDGIAVIVNPENPVADLDVETIARLYTGEITNWKDVGGNDAPVVLIGREAGSGTRDGFESITGTAEQCMYRQELTSTGDVITAVSQNPDAIGYASLASLKNTVRALTVGGVAPTEATIKDGSYVIQRPFVLVTRKDSALSDVAQAFFDFATSSDAAALIAEAGAVAAN
;
A
#
# COMPACT_ATOMS: atom_id res chain seq x y z
N MET A 1 59.45 -34.52 59.57
CA MET A 1 59.09 -33.15 59.25
C MET A 1 58.82 -33.08 57.76
N GLY A 2 57.58 -33.34 57.33
CA GLY A 2 57.13 -33.37 55.95
C GLY A 2 56.42 -32.11 55.62
N LYS A 3 56.80 -31.43 54.56
CA LYS A 3 56.13 -30.24 53.99
C LYS A 3 55.15 -30.71 52.93
N PHE A 4 53.84 -30.51 53.16
CA PHE A 4 52.85 -30.70 52.17
C PHE A 4 52.79 -29.43 51.29
N VAL A 5 53.00 -29.62 49.98
CA VAL A 5 52.79 -28.58 48.96
C VAL A 5 51.40 -28.82 48.33
N SER A 6 50.46 -27.94 48.61
CA SER A 6 49.15 -27.96 47.98
C SER A 6 49.24 -27.32 46.60
N LEU A 7 48.93 -28.08 45.54
CA LEU A 7 48.80 -27.62 44.16
C LEU A 7 47.38 -27.19 43.99
N ILE A 8 47.13 -25.88 43.80
CA ILE A 8 45.80 -25.33 43.41
C ILE A 8 45.74 -25.36 41.90
N LEU A 9 44.89 -26.23 41.36
CA LEU A 9 44.54 -26.30 39.91
C LEU A 9 43.49 -25.29 39.60
N ALA A 10 43.90 -24.17 39.01
CA ALA A 10 42.94 -23.16 38.49
C ALA A 10 42.36 -23.65 37.16
N ALA A 11 41.11 -24.11 37.18
CA ALA A 11 40.36 -24.42 35.98
C ALA A 11 39.89 -23.10 35.30
N LEU A 12 40.54 -22.73 34.19
CA LEU A 12 40.06 -21.66 33.30
C LEU A 12 38.84 -22.15 32.54
N LEU A 13 37.66 -21.68 32.92
CA LEU A 13 36.44 -21.82 32.13
C LEU A 13 36.52 -20.87 30.91
N VAL A 14 36.92 -21.42 29.76
CA VAL A 14 36.76 -20.72 28.46
C VAL A 14 35.30 -20.84 28.06
N LEU A 15 34.52 -19.77 28.28
CA LEU A 15 33.20 -19.62 27.64
C LEU A 15 33.41 -19.38 26.13
N PRO A 16 32.86 -20.21 25.24
CA PRO A 16 32.82 -19.86 23.84
C PRO A 16 31.86 -18.65 23.68
N ALA A 17 32.42 -17.50 23.36
CA ALA A 17 31.66 -16.39 22.83
C ALA A 17 31.03 -16.88 21.50
N MET A 18 29.76 -17.23 21.51
CA MET A 18 28.99 -17.36 20.30
C MET A 18 28.87 -15.94 19.71
N ALA A 19 29.86 -15.55 18.94
CA ALA A 19 29.71 -14.46 17.98
C ALA A 19 28.70 -14.97 16.93
N GLY A 20 27.43 -14.68 17.16
CA GLY A 20 26.42 -14.76 16.12
C GLY A 20 26.85 -13.77 15.05
N CYS A 21 27.50 -14.24 13.97
CA CYS A 21 27.63 -13.51 12.73
C CYS A 21 26.22 -13.40 12.21
N SER A 22 25.53 -12.30 12.48
CA SER A 22 24.44 -11.85 11.65
C SER A 22 25.07 -11.61 10.27
N ARG A 23 24.83 -12.54 9.36
CA ARG A 23 25.22 -12.38 7.97
C ARG A 23 24.41 -11.20 7.46
N GLU A 24 25.04 -10.06 7.23
CA GLU A 24 24.38 -8.92 6.60
C GLU A 24 23.79 -9.42 5.27
N ALA A 25 22.51 -9.16 5.07
CA ALA A 25 21.86 -9.46 3.79
C ALA A 25 22.57 -8.68 2.69
N SER A 26 22.80 -9.30 1.55
CA SER A 26 23.40 -8.66 0.38
C SER A 26 22.74 -9.17 -0.89
N GLY A 27 22.56 -8.28 -1.86
CA GLY A 27 21.91 -8.59 -3.12
C GLY A 27 20.86 -7.56 -3.51
N ALA A 28 19.94 -7.93 -4.41
CA ALA A 28 18.86 -7.08 -4.86
C ALA A 28 17.50 -7.63 -4.41
N VAL A 29 16.62 -6.74 -3.99
CA VAL A 29 15.19 -7.00 -3.78
C VAL A 29 14.43 -6.24 -4.86
N THR A 30 13.62 -6.94 -5.63
CA THR A 30 12.82 -6.36 -6.71
C THR A 30 11.34 -6.43 -6.39
N THR A 31 10.66 -5.28 -6.43
CA THR A 31 9.20 -5.18 -6.24
C THR A 31 8.54 -4.52 -7.43
N ASP A 32 7.33 -4.91 -7.74
CA ASP A 32 6.55 -4.39 -8.86
C ASP A 32 5.08 -4.31 -8.50
N GLY A 33 4.39 -3.25 -8.91
CA GLY A 33 2.94 -3.21 -8.77
C GLY A 33 2.33 -1.87 -8.35
N SER A 34 1.48 -1.91 -7.34
CA SER A 34 0.57 -0.84 -6.93
C SER A 34 1.23 0.52 -6.75
N THR A 35 0.84 1.50 -7.56
CA THR A 35 1.26 2.91 -7.43
C THR A 35 0.77 3.60 -6.15
N SER A 36 -0.25 3.04 -5.50
CA SER A 36 -0.75 3.55 -4.21
C SER A 36 0.17 3.21 -3.03
N MET A 37 1.02 2.19 -3.19
CA MET A 37 1.95 1.74 -2.15
C MET A 37 3.29 2.49 -2.17
N GLU A 38 3.50 3.42 -3.11
CA GLU A 38 4.78 4.09 -3.37
C GLU A 38 5.44 4.63 -2.10
N LYS A 39 4.71 5.39 -1.27
CA LYS A 39 5.28 5.95 -0.02
C LYS A 39 5.63 4.88 1.00
N VAL A 40 4.74 3.90 1.19
CA VAL A 40 4.94 2.83 2.17
C VAL A 40 6.13 1.96 1.77
N ILE A 41 6.15 1.49 0.51
CA ILE A 41 7.22 0.64 0.01
C ILE A 41 8.55 1.40 -0.12
N GLY A 42 8.51 2.68 -0.50
CA GLY A 42 9.69 3.53 -0.54
C GLY A 42 10.34 3.69 0.84
N ALA A 43 9.54 3.99 1.87
CA ALA A 43 10.02 4.11 3.24
C ALA A 43 10.60 2.78 3.78
N LEU A 44 9.93 1.65 3.52
CA LEU A 44 10.41 0.34 3.94
C LEU A 44 11.68 -0.07 3.19
N GLY A 45 11.75 0.17 1.87
CA GLY A 45 12.93 -0.13 1.06
C GLY A 45 14.14 0.68 1.49
N GLU A 46 13.99 1.99 1.69
CA GLU A 46 15.05 2.87 2.18
C GLU A 46 15.55 2.45 3.57
N ALA A 47 14.63 2.16 4.49
CA ALA A 47 14.99 1.71 5.83
C ALA A 47 15.74 0.37 5.79
N PHE A 48 15.34 -0.56 4.93
CA PHE A 48 16.00 -1.85 4.77
C PHE A 48 17.40 -1.73 4.16
N GLU A 49 17.58 -0.91 3.13
CA GLU A 49 18.90 -0.60 2.56
C GLU A 49 19.85 0.03 3.59
N ASN A 50 19.33 0.97 4.39
CA ASN A 50 20.13 1.63 5.43
C ASN A 50 20.59 0.66 6.54
N GLN A 51 19.84 -0.40 6.80
CA GLN A 51 20.19 -1.44 7.77
C GLN A 51 21.08 -2.54 7.18
N ASN A 52 21.14 -2.66 5.84
CA ASN A 52 21.85 -3.72 5.13
C ASN A 52 22.71 -3.13 4.00
N SER A 53 23.95 -2.78 4.29
CA SER A 53 24.83 -2.00 3.41
C SER A 53 25.15 -2.63 2.04
N GLY A 54 24.82 -3.91 1.85
CA GLY A 54 25.04 -4.65 0.59
C GLY A 54 23.77 -4.89 -0.21
N VAL A 55 22.63 -4.27 0.18
CA VAL A 55 21.33 -4.48 -0.46
C VAL A 55 21.00 -3.31 -1.41
N THR A 56 20.38 -3.65 -2.54
CA THR A 56 19.71 -2.69 -3.43
C THR A 56 18.24 -3.04 -3.48
N PHE A 57 17.37 -2.07 -3.18
CA PHE A 57 15.93 -2.20 -3.27
C PHE A 57 15.39 -1.50 -4.52
N THR A 58 14.55 -2.20 -5.29
CA THR A 58 13.94 -1.63 -6.50
C THR A 58 12.43 -1.76 -6.44
N TYR A 59 11.75 -0.66 -6.74
CA TYR A 59 10.30 -0.60 -6.86
C TYR A 59 9.89 -0.10 -8.25
N ASN A 60 9.03 -0.86 -8.95
CA ASN A 60 8.44 -0.50 -10.23
C ASN A 60 6.95 -0.21 -10.07
N PRO A 61 6.50 1.05 -10.22
CA PRO A 61 5.09 1.43 -10.03
C PRO A 61 4.24 1.15 -11.27
N THR A 62 3.85 -0.10 -11.52
CA THR A 62 3.16 -0.55 -12.74
C THR A 62 1.65 -0.79 -12.57
N GLY A 63 1.14 -0.75 -11.33
CA GLY A 63 -0.24 -1.11 -11.00
C GLY A 63 -0.39 -2.53 -10.45
N SER A 64 -1.44 -2.77 -9.65
CA SER A 64 -1.60 -4.05 -8.91
C SER A 64 -1.65 -5.27 -9.81
N GLY A 65 -2.42 -5.21 -10.90
CA GLY A 65 -2.53 -6.34 -11.84
C GLY A 65 -1.20 -6.69 -12.50
N SER A 66 -0.45 -5.68 -12.92
CA SER A 66 0.88 -5.85 -13.52
C SER A 66 1.89 -6.43 -12.53
N GLY A 67 1.87 -5.96 -11.26
CA GLY A 67 2.73 -6.49 -10.21
C GLY A 67 2.42 -7.95 -9.87
N ILE A 68 1.14 -8.30 -9.77
CA ILE A 68 0.69 -9.69 -9.56
C ILE A 68 1.18 -10.58 -10.71
N GLN A 69 1.03 -10.13 -11.95
CA GLN A 69 1.52 -10.85 -13.11
C GLN A 69 3.06 -10.96 -13.11
N ALA A 70 3.76 -9.90 -12.71
CA ALA A 70 5.23 -9.90 -12.65
C ALA A 70 5.77 -10.96 -11.69
N VAL A 71 5.14 -11.12 -10.51
CA VAL A 71 5.47 -12.21 -9.57
C VAL A 71 5.15 -13.57 -10.16
N GLN A 72 3.97 -13.74 -10.75
CA GLN A 72 3.57 -15.01 -11.35
C GLN A 72 4.56 -15.49 -12.42
N GLU A 73 5.07 -14.56 -13.21
CA GLU A 73 6.07 -14.82 -14.25
C GLU A 73 7.53 -14.84 -13.74
N GLY A 74 7.76 -14.57 -12.47
CA GLY A 74 9.10 -14.54 -11.87
C GLY A 74 9.97 -13.35 -12.32
N ARG A 75 9.35 -12.24 -12.73
CA ARG A 75 10.04 -11.00 -13.14
C ARG A 75 10.41 -10.09 -11.98
N CYS A 76 9.80 -10.30 -10.81
CA CYS A 76 10.17 -9.65 -9.55
C CYS A 76 10.04 -10.64 -8.40
N ASP A 77 10.64 -10.30 -7.26
CA ASP A 77 10.60 -11.12 -6.05
C ASP A 77 9.25 -11.01 -5.35
N ILE A 78 8.74 -9.80 -5.16
CA ILE A 78 7.52 -9.49 -4.42
C ILE A 78 6.63 -8.57 -5.25
N GLY A 79 5.38 -8.98 -5.46
CA GLY A 79 4.35 -8.16 -6.07
C GLY A 79 3.66 -7.27 -5.05
N LEU A 80 3.22 -6.12 -5.50
CA LEU A 80 2.54 -5.13 -4.66
C LEU A 80 1.10 -4.96 -5.14
N SER A 81 0.14 -5.31 -4.30
CA SER A 81 -1.27 -5.17 -4.61
C SER A 81 -1.99 -4.27 -3.62
N SER A 82 -2.86 -3.43 -4.11
CA SER A 82 -3.76 -2.61 -3.31
C SER A 82 -5.20 -3.13 -3.33
N ARG A 83 -5.33 -4.44 -3.42
CA ARG A 83 -6.54 -5.25 -3.22
C ARG A 83 -6.14 -6.67 -2.81
N GLN A 84 -7.10 -7.43 -2.32
CA GLN A 84 -6.91 -8.88 -2.14
C GLN A 84 -6.67 -9.57 -3.49
N LEU A 85 -5.98 -10.71 -3.43
CA LEU A 85 -5.86 -11.60 -4.58
C LEU A 85 -7.24 -12.18 -4.94
N LYS A 86 -7.47 -12.30 -6.24
CA LYS A 86 -8.64 -13.02 -6.77
C LYS A 86 -8.44 -14.53 -6.61
N ASP A 87 -9.55 -15.28 -6.57
CA ASP A 87 -9.49 -16.74 -6.45
C ASP A 87 -8.65 -17.41 -7.55
N GLU A 88 -8.71 -16.88 -8.78
CA GLU A 88 -7.90 -17.36 -9.90
C GLU A 88 -6.39 -17.12 -9.69
N GLU A 89 -6.01 -15.99 -9.07
CA GLU A 89 -4.62 -15.65 -8.78
C GLU A 89 -4.07 -16.60 -7.69
N ILE A 90 -4.89 -16.89 -6.67
CA ILE A 90 -4.57 -17.86 -5.62
C ILE A 90 -4.47 -19.29 -6.19
N ALA A 91 -5.39 -19.66 -7.09
CA ALA A 91 -5.37 -20.96 -7.76
C ALA A 91 -4.15 -21.14 -8.67
N ASN A 92 -3.63 -20.04 -9.22
CA ASN A 92 -2.38 -20.00 -10.01
C ASN A 92 -1.11 -20.00 -9.15
N GLY A 93 -1.21 -20.31 -7.85
CA GLY A 93 -0.06 -20.51 -6.96
C GLY A 93 0.49 -19.22 -6.33
N LEU A 94 -0.28 -18.14 -6.31
CA LEU A 94 0.10 -16.92 -5.60
C LEU A 94 -0.43 -16.94 -4.16
N GLU A 95 0.29 -16.22 -3.30
CA GLU A 95 -0.06 -15.98 -1.90
C GLU A 95 0.03 -14.49 -1.59
N GLY A 96 -0.94 -13.98 -0.85
CA GLY A 96 -1.01 -12.58 -0.44
C GLY A 96 -0.90 -12.43 1.07
N THR A 97 0.05 -11.62 1.52
CA THR A 97 0.20 -11.24 2.93
C THR A 97 -0.20 -9.77 3.10
N VAL A 98 -1.17 -9.51 3.98
CA VAL A 98 -1.60 -8.13 4.25
C VAL A 98 -0.50 -7.40 5.02
N LEU A 99 0.01 -6.33 4.42
CA LEU A 99 1.02 -5.44 4.99
C LEU A 99 0.40 -4.33 5.84
N ALA A 100 -0.65 -3.72 5.30
CA ALA A 100 -1.31 -2.56 5.89
C ALA A 100 -2.73 -2.39 5.35
N TYR A 101 -3.49 -1.49 5.98
CA TYR A 101 -4.77 -0.99 5.46
C TYR A 101 -4.63 0.49 5.06
N ASP A 102 -5.29 0.87 3.97
CA ASP A 102 -5.26 2.22 3.41
C ASP A 102 -6.68 2.67 3.04
N GLY A 103 -6.98 3.94 3.29
CA GLY A 103 -8.22 4.55 2.84
C GLY A 103 -8.15 4.91 1.36
N ILE A 104 -9.21 4.62 0.63
CA ILE A 104 -9.42 5.18 -0.71
C ILE A 104 -10.18 6.49 -0.51
N ALA A 105 -9.45 7.59 -0.45
CA ALA A 105 -10.05 8.91 -0.29
C ALA A 105 -10.72 9.36 -1.59
N VAL A 106 -11.97 9.79 -1.50
CA VAL A 106 -12.65 10.51 -2.59
C VAL A 106 -12.14 11.94 -2.57
N ILE A 107 -11.58 12.40 -3.67
CA ILE A 107 -10.88 13.70 -3.76
C ILE A 107 -11.52 14.63 -4.78
N VAL A 108 -11.51 15.92 -4.44
CA VAL A 108 -11.94 17.01 -5.31
C VAL A 108 -10.89 18.12 -5.32
N ASN A 109 -11.01 19.03 -6.29
CA ASN A 109 -10.24 20.25 -6.28
C ASN A 109 -10.60 21.10 -5.04
N PRO A 110 -9.66 21.82 -4.41
CA PRO A 110 -9.93 22.67 -3.25
C PRO A 110 -11.01 23.74 -3.47
N GLU A 111 -11.23 24.18 -4.72
CA GLU A 111 -12.25 25.17 -5.09
C GLU A 111 -13.68 24.56 -5.15
N ASN A 112 -13.82 23.23 -5.17
CA ASN A 112 -15.12 22.58 -5.14
C ASN A 112 -15.76 22.75 -3.74
N PRO A 113 -16.98 23.27 -3.60
CA PRO A 113 -17.59 23.52 -2.29
C PRO A 113 -18.13 22.27 -1.58
N VAL A 114 -18.34 21.16 -2.30
CA VAL A 114 -18.90 19.91 -1.73
C VAL A 114 -17.92 19.35 -0.69
N ALA A 115 -18.37 19.12 0.54
CA ALA A 115 -17.53 18.66 1.64
C ALA A 115 -17.76 17.19 2.02
N ASP A 116 -18.96 16.68 1.81
CA ASP A 116 -19.39 15.34 2.20
C ASP A 116 -20.24 14.70 1.12
N LEU A 117 -20.08 13.40 0.92
CA LEU A 117 -20.95 12.57 0.09
C LEU A 117 -21.11 11.20 0.77
N ASP A 118 -22.28 10.61 0.72
CA ASP A 118 -22.42 9.20 1.11
C ASP A 118 -22.03 8.24 -0.04
N VAL A 119 -21.87 6.97 0.27
CA VAL A 119 -21.44 5.95 -0.69
C VAL A 119 -22.44 5.81 -1.86
N GLU A 120 -23.73 5.93 -1.59
CA GLU A 120 -24.77 5.85 -2.61
C GLU A 120 -24.68 7.03 -3.60
N THR A 121 -24.51 8.24 -3.09
CA THR A 121 -24.33 9.44 -3.92
C THR A 121 -23.05 9.36 -4.75
N ILE A 122 -21.95 8.85 -4.17
CA ILE A 122 -20.71 8.58 -4.89
C ILE A 122 -20.96 7.60 -6.04
N ALA A 123 -21.67 6.50 -5.79
CA ALA A 123 -22.02 5.52 -6.82
C ALA A 123 -22.82 6.16 -7.96
N ARG A 124 -23.85 6.97 -7.63
CA ARG A 124 -24.69 7.67 -8.62
C ARG A 124 -23.94 8.70 -9.45
N LEU A 125 -22.93 9.35 -8.87
CA LEU A 125 -22.00 10.21 -9.62
C LEU A 125 -21.18 9.38 -10.62
N TYR A 126 -20.56 8.30 -10.15
CA TYR A 126 -19.67 7.51 -10.99
C TYR A 126 -20.39 6.69 -12.06
N THR A 127 -21.65 6.32 -11.86
CA THR A 127 -22.50 5.68 -12.89
C THR A 127 -23.16 6.68 -13.86
N GLY A 128 -22.95 8.00 -13.65
CA GLY A 128 -23.50 9.03 -14.52
C GLY A 128 -25.00 9.31 -14.30
N GLU A 129 -25.58 8.81 -13.20
CA GLU A 129 -26.97 9.17 -12.82
C GLU A 129 -27.03 10.63 -12.34
N ILE A 130 -26.01 11.10 -11.63
CA ILE A 130 -25.80 12.50 -11.26
C ILE A 130 -24.66 13.06 -12.11
N THR A 131 -24.93 14.08 -12.90
CA THR A 131 -23.98 14.65 -13.85
C THR A 131 -23.65 16.12 -13.59
N ASN A 132 -24.29 16.74 -12.61
CA ASN A 132 -24.07 18.15 -12.27
C ASN A 132 -23.85 18.30 -10.76
N TRP A 133 -22.82 19.04 -10.39
CA TRP A 133 -22.46 19.29 -9.00
C TRP A 133 -23.55 19.94 -8.16
N LYS A 134 -24.43 20.77 -8.77
CA LYS A 134 -25.54 21.41 -8.06
C LYS A 134 -26.51 20.40 -7.43
N ASP A 135 -26.64 19.20 -8.01
CA ASP A 135 -27.54 18.16 -7.53
C ASP A 135 -27.06 17.53 -6.21
N VAL A 136 -25.81 17.81 -5.83
CA VAL A 136 -25.17 17.37 -4.57
C VAL A 136 -24.62 18.55 -3.75
N GLY A 137 -25.15 19.77 -3.96
CA GLY A 137 -24.80 20.95 -3.16
C GLY A 137 -23.56 21.72 -3.63
N GLY A 138 -23.07 21.40 -4.82
CA GLY A 138 -21.95 22.10 -5.47
C GLY A 138 -22.39 23.23 -6.40
N ASN A 139 -21.45 23.69 -7.22
CA ASN A 139 -21.70 24.71 -8.24
C ASN A 139 -22.57 24.15 -9.40
N ASP A 140 -23.23 25.03 -10.16
CA ASP A 140 -23.90 24.61 -11.41
C ASP A 140 -22.86 24.37 -12.51
N ALA A 141 -22.24 23.18 -12.45
CA ALA A 141 -21.16 22.76 -13.33
C ALA A 141 -21.22 21.23 -13.54
N PRO A 142 -20.76 20.71 -14.69
CA PRO A 142 -20.73 19.28 -14.94
C PRO A 142 -19.74 18.57 -14.03
N VAL A 143 -20.04 17.34 -13.63
CA VAL A 143 -19.10 16.48 -12.90
C VAL A 143 -18.11 15.84 -13.86
N VAL A 144 -16.80 15.98 -13.58
CA VAL A 144 -15.74 15.36 -14.38
C VAL A 144 -15.14 14.19 -13.60
N LEU A 145 -15.46 12.97 -14.04
CA LEU A 145 -15.05 11.73 -13.36
C LEU A 145 -13.63 11.33 -13.77
N ILE A 146 -12.71 11.34 -12.82
CA ILE A 146 -11.33 10.88 -13.01
C ILE A 146 -11.17 9.54 -12.28
N GLY A 147 -10.74 8.53 -13.01
CA GLY A 147 -10.51 7.19 -12.48
C GLY A 147 -9.16 6.62 -12.86
N ARG A 148 -9.03 5.34 -12.56
CA ARG A 148 -7.83 4.55 -12.84
C ARG A 148 -8.11 3.57 -13.97
N GLU A 149 -7.04 3.16 -14.65
CA GLU A 149 -7.06 2.10 -15.68
C GLU A 149 -7.54 0.76 -15.13
N ALA A 150 -7.93 -0.14 -16.02
CA ALA A 150 -8.21 -1.53 -15.69
C ALA A 150 -6.94 -2.20 -15.09
N GLY A 151 -7.12 -3.04 -14.07
CA GLY A 151 -6.02 -3.68 -13.34
C GLY A 151 -5.45 -2.84 -12.18
N SER A 152 -5.95 -1.61 -11.97
CA SER A 152 -5.66 -0.84 -10.77
C SER A 152 -6.38 -1.43 -9.56
N GLY A 153 -5.63 -1.87 -8.54
CA GLY A 153 -6.24 -2.35 -7.29
C GLY A 153 -7.00 -1.26 -6.53
N THR A 154 -6.69 0.04 -6.76
CA THR A 154 -7.48 1.14 -6.20
C THR A 154 -8.83 1.26 -6.88
N ARG A 155 -8.89 1.10 -8.21
CA ARG A 155 -10.15 1.02 -8.96
C ARG A 155 -10.98 -0.17 -8.50
N ASP A 156 -10.38 -1.36 -8.46
CA ASP A 156 -11.07 -2.59 -8.04
C ASP A 156 -11.67 -2.43 -6.63
N GLY A 157 -10.90 -1.87 -5.68
CA GLY A 157 -11.37 -1.61 -4.33
C GLY A 157 -12.49 -0.57 -4.26
N PHE A 158 -12.33 0.56 -4.96
CA PHE A 158 -13.32 1.62 -5.01
C PHE A 158 -14.65 1.13 -5.63
N GLU A 159 -14.60 0.52 -6.81
CA GLU A 159 -15.78 0.03 -7.53
C GLU A 159 -16.49 -1.10 -6.76
N SER A 160 -15.73 -1.97 -6.09
CA SER A 160 -16.29 -3.04 -5.26
C SER A 160 -17.08 -2.48 -4.07
N ILE A 161 -16.53 -1.48 -3.37
CA ILE A 161 -17.15 -0.92 -2.17
C ILE A 161 -18.36 -0.04 -2.53
N THR A 162 -18.28 0.70 -3.63
CA THR A 162 -19.38 1.53 -4.12
C THR A 162 -20.43 0.75 -4.90
N GLY A 163 -20.19 -0.54 -5.22
CA GLY A 163 -21.09 -1.38 -6.00
C GLY A 163 -21.17 -0.96 -7.48
N THR A 164 -20.13 -0.32 -7.99
CA THR A 164 -20.12 0.25 -9.37
C THR A 164 -19.20 -0.50 -10.34
N ALA A 165 -18.84 -1.75 -10.02
CA ALA A 165 -17.94 -2.55 -10.85
C ALA A 165 -18.37 -2.57 -12.33
N GLU A 166 -17.46 -2.18 -13.22
CA GLU A 166 -17.66 -2.07 -14.66
C GLU A 166 -18.79 -1.10 -15.11
N GLN A 167 -19.28 -0.25 -14.21
CA GLN A 167 -20.37 0.70 -14.50
C GLN A 167 -19.92 2.17 -14.45
N CYS A 168 -18.70 2.43 -14.02
CA CYS A 168 -18.20 3.80 -13.90
C CYS A 168 -17.99 4.46 -15.27
N MET A 169 -18.48 5.68 -15.41
CA MET A 169 -18.44 6.48 -16.64
C MET A 169 -17.26 7.47 -16.61
N TYR A 170 -16.04 6.96 -16.44
CA TYR A 170 -14.86 7.81 -16.38
C TYR A 170 -14.68 8.69 -17.62
N ARG A 171 -14.41 9.98 -17.38
CA ARG A 171 -13.97 10.92 -18.42
C ARG A 171 -12.50 10.70 -18.79
N GLN A 172 -11.70 10.32 -17.79
CA GLN A 172 -10.29 9.95 -17.95
C GLN A 172 -9.97 8.75 -17.08
N GLU A 173 -9.22 7.80 -17.64
CA GLU A 173 -8.61 6.69 -16.93
C GLU A 173 -7.11 6.88 -16.94
N LEU A 174 -6.49 6.94 -15.75
CA LEU A 174 -5.08 7.29 -15.56
C LEU A 174 -4.30 6.13 -14.96
N THR A 175 -3.00 6.06 -15.30
CA THR A 175 -2.18 4.89 -15.00
C THR A 175 -1.54 4.91 -13.60
N SER A 176 -1.57 6.05 -12.91
CA SER A 176 -1.01 6.16 -11.55
C SER A 176 -1.91 6.92 -10.58
N THR A 177 -1.71 6.67 -9.29
CA THR A 177 -2.35 7.44 -8.21
C THR A 177 -1.95 8.92 -8.28
N GLY A 178 -0.69 9.21 -8.60
CA GLY A 178 -0.18 10.57 -8.73
C GLY A 178 -0.83 11.34 -9.87
N ASP A 179 -1.11 10.69 -11.00
CA ASP A 179 -1.78 11.31 -12.14
C ASP A 179 -3.23 11.68 -11.82
N VAL A 180 -3.95 10.83 -11.08
CA VAL A 180 -5.32 11.17 -10.62
C VAL A 180 -5.28 12.41 -9.73
N ILE A 181 -4.38 12.47 -8.75
CA ILE A 181 -4.23 13.63 -7.87
C ILE A 181 -3.93 14.89 -8.70
N THR A 182 -3.05 14.79 -9.69
CA THR A 182 -2.68 15.90 -10.56
C THR A 182 -3.88 16.35 -11.40
N ALA A 183 -4.60 15.44 -12.03
CA ALA A 183 -5.76 15.78 -12.86
C ALA A 183 -6.87 16.46 -12.05
N VAL A 184 -7.18 15.95 -10.85
CA VAL A 184 -8.16 16.56 -9.94
C VAL A 184 -7.70 17.95 -9.47
N SER A 185 -6.41 18.13 -9.17
CA SER A 185 -5.88 19.41 -8.72
C SER A 185 -5.96 20.53 -9.78
N GLN A 186 -6.02 20.16 -11.05
CA GLN A 186 -6.04 21.09 -12.18
C GLN A 186 -7.46 21.40 -12.71
N ASN A 187 -8.48 20.72 -12.19
CA ASN A 187 -9.85 20.88 -12.68
C ASN A 187 -10.83 21.06 -11.49
N PRO A 188 -11.42 22.28 -11.31
CA PRO A 188 -12.38 22.54 -10.23
C PRO A 188 -13.63 21.65 -10.26
N ASP A 189 -13.99 21.12 -11.42
CA ASP A 189 -15.18 20.29 -11.62
C ASP A 189 -14.88 18.78 -11.49
N ALA A 190 -13.61 18.42 -11.23
CA ALA A 190 -13.21 17.02 -11.16
C ALA A 190 -13.49 16.39 -9.78
N ILE A 191 -13.87 15.12 -9.83
CA ILE A 191 -13.85 14.19 -8.72
C ILE A 191 -12.99 12.98 -9.11
N GLY A 192 -12.20 12.49 -8.17
CA GLY A 192 -11.38 11.30 -8.31
C GLY A 192 -11.29 10.52 -7.01
N TYR A 193 -10.51 9.47 -7.02
CA TYR A 193 -10.17 8.71 -5.81
C TYR A 193 -8.69 8.35 -5.81
N ALA A 194 -8.10 8.35 -4.62
CA ALA A 194 -6.68 8.08 -4.44
C ALA A 194 -6.42 7.44 -3.08
N SER A 195 -5.27 6.76 -2.95
CA SER A 195 -4.77 6.31 -1.65
C SER A 195 -4.61 7.48 -0.69
N LEU A 196 -5.10 7.35 0.54
CA LEU A 196 -4.91 8.35 1.61
C LEU A 196 -3.42 8.62 1.83
N ALA A 197 -2.60 7.56 1.85
CA ALA A 197 -1.14 7.65 2.00
C ALA A 197 -0.47 8.51 0.91
N SER A 198 -1.09 8.64 -0.28
CA SER A 198 -0.54 9.40 -1.41
C SER A 198 -1.01 10.85 -1.48
N LEU A 199 -1.94 11.28 -0.64
CA LEU A 199 -2.55 12.60 -0.75
C LEU A 199 -1.53 13.73 -0.60
N LYS A 200 -1.81 14.82 -1.32
CA LYS A 200 -1.05 16.08 -1.29
C LYS A 200 -2.03 17.23 -1.01
N ASN A 201 -1.52 18.34 -0.52
CA ASN A 201 -2.32 19.56 -0.23
C ASN A 201 -2.91 20.22 -1.48
N THR A 202 -2.65 19.69 -2.67
CA THR A 202 -3.19 20.17 -3.96
C THR A 202 -4.61 19.71 -4.23
N VAL A 203 -5.12 18.75 -3.47
CA VAL A 203 -6.49 18.23 -3.53
C VAL A 203 -7.10 18.19 -2.14
N ARG A 204 -8.41 18.14 -2.05
CA ARG A 204 -9.14 17.99 -0.79
C ARG A 204 -9.89 16.65 -0.78
N ALA A 205 -9.72 15.89 0.29
CA ALA A 205 -10.53 14.69 0.52
C ALA A 205 -11.91 15.10 1.04
N LEU A 206 -12.95 14.43 0.55
CA LEU A 206 -14.31 14.52 1.08
C LEU A 206 -14.44 13.63 2.32
N THR A 207 -15.33 13.99 3.23
CA THR A 207 -15.88 13.02 4.16
C THR A 207 -16.83 12.07 3.42
N VAL A 208 -17.00 10.87 3.94
CA VAL A 208 -17.96 9.88 3.39
C VAL A 208 -18.96 9.54 4.48
N GLY A 209 -20.20 10.01 4.30
CA GLY A 209 -21.24 9.87 5.32
C GLY A 209 -20.87 10.54 6.64
N GLY A 210 -20.21 11.70 6.58
CA GLY A 210 -19.73 12.46 7.73
C GLY A 210 -18.40 11.97 8.32
N VAL A 211 -17.80 10.90 7.79
CA VAL A 211 -16.53 10.33 8.29
C VAL A 211 -15.36 10.75 7.41
N ALA A 212 -14.37 11.42 7.99
CA ALA A 212 -13.15 11.81 7.27
C ALA A 212 -12.22 10.60 7.05
N PRO A 213 -11.54 10.51 5.90
CA PRO A 213 -10.48 9.51 5.69
C PRO A 213 -9.24 9.90 6.49
N THR A 214 -9.04 9.25 7.62
CA THR A 214 -7.88 9.42 8.50
C THR A 214 -7.36 8.06 8.95
N GLU A 215 -6.11 8.00 9.41
CA GLU A 215 -5.55 6.78 9.99
C GLU A 215 -6.45 6.22 11.12
N ALA A 216 -6.96 7.09 12.00
CA ALA A 216 -7.84 6.68 13.09
C ALA A 216 -9.13 6.04 12.60
N THR A 217 -9.79 6.64 11.59
CA THR A 217 -11.06 6.14 11.05
C THR A 217 -10.90 4.91 10.14
N ILE A 218 -9.70 4.69 9.58
CA ILE A 218 -9.35 3.44 8.91
C ILE A 218 -9.12 2.35 9.93
N LYS A 219 -8.37 2.65 11.00
CA LYS A 219 -8.04 1.70 12.06
C LYS A 219 -9.26 1.20 12.82
N ASP A 220 -10.22 2.06 13.11
CA ASP A 220 -11.47 1.67 13.80
C ASP A 220 -12.57 1.17 12.85
N GLY A 221 -12.35 1.22 11.53
CA GLY A 221 -13.27 0.75 10.52
C GLY A 221 -14.44 1.69 10.21
N SER A 222 -14.50 2.89 10.80
CA SER A 222 -15.57 3.84 10.56
C SER A 222 -15.52 4.48 9.17
N TYR A 223 -14.33 4.63 8.57
CA TYR A 223 -14.20 5.02 7.16
C TYR A 223 -14.34 3.79 6.27
N VAL A 224 -15.46 3.70 5.55
CA VAL A 224 -15.86 2.47 4.87
C VAL A 224 -15.13 2.20 3.56
N ILE A 225 -14.60 3.23 2.88
CA ILE A 225 -13.89 3.06 1.61
C ILE A 225 -12.41 2.79 1.89
N GLN A 226 -12.10 1.60 2.36
CA GLN A 226 -10.74 1.16 2.70
C GLN A 226 -10.43 -0.22 2.11
N ARG A 227 -9.14 -0.53 1.99
CA ARG A 227 -8.67 -1.76 1.36
C ARG A 227 -7.30 -2.17 1.90
N PRO A 228 -6.88 -3.44 1.76
CA PRO A 228 -5.53 -3.85 2.14
C PRO A 228 -4.48 -3.42 1.11
N PHE A 229 -3.27 -3.18 1.62
CA PHE A 229 -2.02 -3.30 0.89
C PHE A 229 -1.47 -4.70 1.10
N VAL A 230 -1.13 -5.38 0.04
CA VAL A 230 -0.78 -6.81 0.05
C VAL A 230 0.57 -7.02 -0.62
N LEU A 231 1.46 -7.72 0.07
CA LEU A 231 2.65 -8.31 -0.52
C LEU A 231 2.28 -9.64 -1.15
N VAL A 232 2.63 -9.83 -2.42
CA VAL A 232 2.29 -11.03 -3.20
C VAL A 232 3.55 -11.80 -3.48
N THR A 233 3.52 -13.12 -3.18
CA THR A 233 4.60 -14.06 -3.43
C THR A 233 4.10 -15.31 -4.12
N ARG A 234 5.00 -16.17 -4.61
CA ARG A 234 4.65 -17.49 -5.15
C ARG A 234 4.73 -18.54 -4.06
N LYS A 235 3.70 -19.38 -3.91
CA LYS A 235 3.66 -20.45 -2.90
C LYS A 235 4.78 -21.48 -3.07
N ASP A 236 5.06 -21.86 -4.31
CA ASP A 236 5.95 -22.97 -4.64
C ASP A 236 7.38 -22.52 -4.99
N SER A 237 7.73 -21.27 -4.69
CA SER A 237 9.05 -20.71 -4.97
C SER A 237 9.54 -19.90 -3.78
N ALA A 238 10.58 -20.40 -3.11
CA ALA A 238 11.22 -19.66 -2.05
C ALA A 238 11.78 -18.32 -2.58
N LEU A 239 11.61 -17.27 -1.81
CA LEU A 239 12.31 -16.01 -2.03
C LEU A 239 13.83 -16.22 -1.88
N SER A 240 14.63 -15.37 -2.50
CA SER A 240 16.05 -15.29 -2.19
C SER A 240 16.25 -14.88 -0.72
N ASP A 241 17.40 -15.21 -0.12
CA ASP A 241 17.68 -14.88 1.29
C ASP A 241 17.44 -13.39 1.57
N VAL A 242 17.84 -12.50 0.65
CA VAL A 242 17.68 -11.05 0.80
C VAL A 242 16.22 -10.60 0.64
N ALA A 243 15.48 -11.18 -0.30
CA ALA A 243 14.06 -10.87 -0.50
C ALA A 243 13.21 -11.40 0.66
N GLN A 244 13.56 -12.55 1.23
CA GLN A 244 12.92 -13.09 2.43
C GLN A 244 13.20 -12.18 3.65
N ALA A 245 14.44 -11.73 3.81
CA ALA A 245 14.79 -10.81 4.89
C ALA A 245 14.02 -9.47 4.79
N PHE A 246 13.84 -8.94 3.58
CA PHE A 246 12.99 -7.77 3.36
C PHE A 246 11.51 -8.05 3.68
N PHE A 247 10.99 -9.19 3.23
CA PHE A 247 9.61 -9.59 3.52
C PHE A 247 9.36 -9.70 5.01
N ASP A 248 10.26 -10.35 5.74
CA ASP A 248 10.19 -10.52 7.20
C ASP A 248 10.28 -9.17 7.92
N PHE A 249 11.19 -8.28 7.48
CA PHE A 249 11.28 -6.91 7.99
C PHE A 249 9.99 -6.14 7.73
N ALA A 250 9.49 -6.11 6.51
CA ALA A 250 8.30 -5.36 6.12
C ALA A 250 7.04 -5.80 6.88
N THR A 251 6.94 -7.09 7.22
CA THR A 251 5.81 -7.68 7.95
C THR A 251 6.02 -7.75 9.47
N SER A 252 7.16 -7.26 9.97
CA SER A 252 7.46 -7.22 11.40
C SER A 252 6.81 -6.02 12.12
N SER A 253 6.74 -6.07 13.43
CA SER A 253 6.32 -4.93 14.26
C SER A 253 7.24 -3.71 14.13
N ASP A 254 8.50 -3.91 13.76
CA ASP A 254 9.48 -2.83 13.61
C ASP A 254 9.16 -1.93 12.41
N ALA A 255 8.48 -2.48 11.40
CA ALA A 255 8.02 -1.74 10.23
C ALA A 255 6.75 -0.88 10.50
N ALA A 256 6.01 -1.15 11.58
CA ALA A 256 4.72 -0.52 11.85
C ALA A 256 4.80 1.03 11.94
N ALA A 257 5.85 1.56 12.57
CA ALA A 257 6.05 3.01 12.68
C ALA A 257 6.31 3.64 11.30
N LEU A 258 7.11 3.01 10.44
CA LEU A 258 7.39 3.47 9.07
C LEU A 258 6.13 3.46 8.21
N ILE A 259 5.31 2.42 8.35
CA ILE A 259 4.03 2.30 7.63
C ILE A 259 3.07 3.43 8.05
N ALA A 260 2.98 3.71 9.36
CA ALA A 260 2.15 4.79 9.89
C ALA A 260 2.65 6.18 9.43
N GLU A 261 3.96 6.45 9.49
CA GLU A 261 4.55 7.69 8.97
C GLU A 261 4.31 7.88 7.46
N ALA A 262 4.23 6.78 6.71
CA ALA A 262 3.87 6.80 5.30
C ALA A 262 2.35 7.03 5.07
N GLY A 263 1.51 7.04 6.12
CA GLY A 263 0.09 7.35 6.07
C GLY A 263 -0.84 6.14 5.88
N ALA A 264 -0.39 4.93 6.19
CA ALA A 264 -1.19 3.71 6.19
C ALA A 264 -1.25 3.09 7.59
N VAL A 265 -2.21 2.19 7.82
CA VAL A 265 -2.39 1.48 9.09
C VAL A 265 -1.76 0.10 8.99
N ALA A 266 -0.69 -0.16 9.74
CA ALA A 266 -0.04 -1.47 9.75
C ALA A 266 -1.02 -2.58 10.14
N ALA A 267 -0.86 -3.77 9.54
CA ALA A 267 -1.75 -4.92 9.77
C ALA A 267 -1.41 -5.70 11.05
N ASN A 268 -0.19 -5.54 11.59
CA ASN A 268 0.38 -6.21 12.77
C ASN A 268 0.53 -5.26 13.97
#